data_96ad5d537e8a8f7218f2ce542bd2a9c0
#
_entry.id   96ad5d537e8a8f7218f2ce542bd2a9c0
#
_cell.length_a   1.000
_cell.length_b   1.000
_cell.length_c   1.000
_cell.angle_alpha   90.00
_cell.angle_beta   90.00
_cell.angle_gamma   90.00
#
_symmetry.space_group_name_H-M   'P 1'
#
loop_
_entity.id
_entity.type
_entity.pdbx_description
1 polymer ?
#
loop_
_entity_poly.entity_id
_entity_poly.type
_entity_poly.pdbx_seq_one_letter_code
_entity_poly.pdbx_strand_id
1 'polypeptide(L)'
;MKINILGGGIAGLASAIFLSKQGHEVTIVERNDYINELGAGIQITPNAIRVLDALGTRNDFINLAEQSTSLSIRRAENSALLQKVSMHRLVKDTKVGFYYLHRHKLLNLLKDNAIKNKVKIISNQYINKIIITKDNVRICSNDIEYDSDILIGADGLNSISRTKLNEDYMPKYSGLCAFRTITTLDGSVDKFLYEPNLFLQKNSHMVTYPLNKNELNCVVVAKQNEQEVESWNFSSTTKQVEKSICNFDNRLQNLFSANSSINKWGLFFHQPKNWFDSRLLIIGDAAHPMLPFMAQGACAALEDSLILDYVFKKYNDYSEIFTNFVSIRQSRVK
;
A
#
# COMPACT_ATOMS: atom_id res chain seq x y z
N MET A 1 -6.63 14.53 -22.51
CA MET A 1 -5.20 14.79 -22.22
C MET A 1 -4.42 13.49 -22.30
N LYS A 2 -3.14 13.59 -22.60
CA LYS A 2 -2.18 12.51 -22.48
C LYS A 2 -1.56 12.53 -21.09
N ILE A 3 -1.70 11.45 -20.34
CA ILE A 3 -1.29 11.38 -18.93
C ILE A 3 -0.33 10.21 -18.75
N ASN A 4 0.88 10.50 -18.28
CA ASN A 4 1.79 9.47 -17.81
C ASN A 4 1.61 9.29 -16.30
N ILE A 5 1.60 8.02 -15.86
CA ILE A 5 1.59 7.65 -14.44
C ILE A 5 2.87 6.88 -14.17
N LEU A 6 3.71 7.40 -13.31
CA LEU A 6 4.94 6.73 -12.90
C LEU A 6 4.66 5.84 -11.69
N GLY A 7 4.74 4.52 -11.89
CA GLY A 7 4.48 3.50 -10.90
C GLY A 7 3.15 2.76 -11.11
N GLY A 8 3.24 1.43 -11.24
CA GLY A 8 2.13 0.50 -11.42
C GLY A 8 1.64 -0.15 -10.13
N GLY A 9 1.79 0.52 -8.99
CA GLY A 9 1.22 0.11 -7.71
C GLY A 9 -0.29 0.36 -7.61
N ILE A 10 -0.86 0.17 -6.42
CA ILE A 10 -2.30 0.32 -6.16
C ILE A 10 -2.80 1.73 -6.55
N ALA A 11 -2.06 2.79 -6.14
CA ALA A 11 -2.41 4.17 -6.47
C ALA A 11 -2.42 4.41 -7.99
N GLY A 12 -1.34 4.01 -8.68
CA GLY A 12 -1.19 4.23 -10.12
C GLY A 12 -2.23 3.48 -10.95
N LEU A 13 -2.42 2.18 -10.68
CA LEU A 13 -3.40 1.36 -11.39
C LEU A 13 -4.84 1.86 -11.20
N ALA A 14 -5.23 2.15 -9.95
CA ALA A 14 -6.58 2.64 -9.67
C ALA A 14 -6.84 4.02 -10.31
N SER A 15 -5.86 4.93 -10.25
CA SER A 15 -5.94 6.24 -10.90
C SER A 15 -6.03 6.13 -12.41
N ALA A 16 -5.23 5.24 -13.00
CA ALA A 16 -5.25 4.99 -14.44
C ALA A 16 -6.62 4.52 -14.94
N ILE A 17 -7.27 3.62 -14.19
CA ILE A 17 -8.61 3.12 -14.53
C ILE A 17 -9.62 4.28 -14.55
N PHE A 18 -9.65 5.11 -13.51
CA PHE A 18 -10.58 6.22 -13.44
C PHE A 18 -10.35 7.24 -14.56
N LEU A 19 -9.11 7.64 -14.78
CA LEU A 19 -8.76 8.64 -15.80
C LEU A 19 -9.02 8.11 -17.23
N SER A 20 -8.72 6.84 -17.48
CA SER A 20 -9.03 6.22 -18.78
C SER A 20 -10.55 6.15 -19.04
N LYS A 21 -11.37 5.85 -18.01
CA LYS A 21 -12.85 5.90 -18.12
C LYS A 21 -13.39 7.29 -18.45
N GLN A 22 -12.63 8.36 -18.15
CA GLN A 22 -12.96 9.73 -18.55
C GLN A 22 -12.47 10.10 -19.95
N GLY A 23 -11.90 9.16 -20.70
CA GLY A 23 -11.44 9.38 -22.06
C GLY A 23 -10.03 10.00 -22.18
N HIS A 24 -9.24 10.00 -21.10
CA HIS A 24 -7.84 10.40 -21.19
C HIS A 24 -6.98 9.27 -21.77
N GLU A 25 -5.94 9.63 -22.51
CA GLU A 25 -4.90 8.69 -22.96
C GLU A 25 -3.92 8.45 -21.80
N VAL A 26 -3.99 7.28 -21.17
CA VAL A 26 -3.22 6.97 -19.96
C VAL A 26 -2.15 5.92 -20.24
N THR A 27 -0.91 6.23 -19.88
CA THR A 27 0.22 5.29 -19.90
C THR A 27 0.81 5.15 -18.49
N ILE A 28 0.89 3.92 -17.98
CA ILE A 28 1.65 3.60 -16.79
C ILE A 28 3.06 3.18 -17.18
N VAL A 29 4.07 3.73 -16.51
CA VAL A 29 5.48 3.32 -16.63
C VAL A 29 5.90 2.74 -15.29
N GLU A 30 6.22 1.43 -15.27
CA GLU A 30 6.58 0.65 -14.08
C GLU A 30 7.99 0.10 -14.18
N ARG A 31 8.78 0.23 -13.10
CA ARG A 31 10.18 -0.21 -13.05
C ARG A 31 10.34 -1.73 -12.97
N ASN A 32 9.38 -2.42 -12.34
CA ASN A 32 9.44 -3.85 -12.10
C ASN A 32 8.62 -4.64 -13.13
N ASP A 33 8.89 -5.93 -13.19
CA ASP A 33 7.97 -6.88 -13.78
C ASP A 33 6.93 -7.30 -12.72
N TYR A 34 5.66 -7.29 -13.07
CA TYR A 34 4.56 -7.67 -12.17
C TYR A 34 4.59 -9.15 -11.72
N ILE A 35 5.44 -9.98 -12.36
CA ILE A 35 5.54 -11.42 -12.06
C ILE A 35 6.23 -11.68 -10.71
N ASN A 36 7.06 -10.75 -10.22
CA ASN A 36 7.96 -10.95 -9.08
C ASN A 36 7.49 -10.30 -7.77
N GLU A 37 6.21 -9.96 -7.60
CA GLU A 37 5.75 -9.45 -6.32
C GLU A 37 5.67 -10.56 -5.26
N LEU A 38 6.66 -10.58 -4.37
CA LEU A 38 6.72 -11.49 -3.23
C LEU A 38 5.52 -11.28 -2.29
N GLY A 39 4.92 -12.39 -1.89
CA GLY A 39 3.69 -12.45 -1.13
C GLY A 39 3.72 -11.63 0.15
N ALA A 40 2.89 -10.61 0.18
CA ALA A 40 2.56 -9.86 1.37
C ALA A 40 1.05 -9.86 1.54
N GLY A 41 0.58 -10.02 2.78
CA GLY A 41 -0.81 -9.79 3.10
C GLY A 41 -1.13 -8.30 3.10
N ILE A 42 -2.36 -7.95 2.75
CA ILE A 42 -2.89 -6.60 2.82
C ILE A 42 -4.28 -6.61 3.44
N GLN A 43 -4.59 -5.56 4.19
CA GLN A 43 -5.92 -5.31 4.73
C GLN A 43 -6.59 -4.21 3.92
N ILE A 44 -7.87 -4.42 3.57
CA ILE A 44 -8.73 -3.46 2.88
C ILE A 44 -9.90 -3.13 3.78
N THR A 45 -10.04 -1.86 4.10
CA THR A 45 -11.04 -1.32 5.03
C THR A 45 -12.24 -0.72 4.28
N PRO A 46 -13.37 -0.45 4.96
CA PRO A 46 -14.63 -0.01 4.34
C PRO A 46 -14.53 1.19 3.39
N ASN A 47 -13.64 2.16 3.69
CA ASN A 47 -13.40 3.31 2.82
C ASN A 47 -12.87 2.88 1.44
N ALA A 48 -11.92 1.95 1.41
CA ALA A 48 -11.34 1.44 0.18
C ALA A 48 -12.30 0.52 -0.61
N ILE A 49 -13.18 -0.23 0.09
CA ILE A 49 -14.22 -1.03 -0.58
C ILE A 49 -15.16 -0.14 -1.42
N ARG A 50 -15.49 1.05 -0.94
CA ARG A 50 -16.28 2.03 -1.71
C ARG A 50 -15.56 2.49 -2.98
N VAL A 51 -14.24 2.60 -2.94
CA VAL A 51 -13.44 2.92 -4.13
C VAL A 51 -13.45 1.77 -5.13
N LEU A 52 -13.28 0.52 -4.65
CA LEU A 52 -13.37 -0.68 -5.50
C LEU A 52 -14.76 -0.83 -6.13
N ASP A 53 -15.82 -0.43 -5.43
CA ASP A 53 -17.19 -0.38 -5.95
C ASP A 53 -17.31 0.66 -7.07
N ALA A 54 -16.80 1.87 -6.87
CA ALA A 54 -16.77 2.93 -7.89
C ALA A 54 -15.93 2.54 -9.12
N LEU A 55 -14.85 1.77 -8.93
CA LEU A 55 -14.06 1.19 -10.01
C LEU A 55 -14.82 0.08 -10.77
N GLY A 56 -15.90 -0.49 -10.19
CA GLY A 56 -16.63 -1.63 -10.75
C GLY A 56 -15.92 -2.98 -10.51
N THR A 57 -15.01 -3.07 -9.54
CA THR A 57 -14.19 -4.26 -9.28
C THR A 57 -14.54 -4.97 -7.98
N ARG A 58 -15.55 -4.48 -7.24
CA ARG A 58 -15.89 -4.97 -5.91
C ARG A 58 -16.24 -6.45 -5.87
N ASN A 59 -17.04 -6.93 -6.81
CA ASN A 59 -17.49 -8.33 -6.82
C ASN A 59 -16.31 -9.28 -7.05
N ASP A 60 -15.45 -8.95 -8.02
CA ASP A 60 -14.23 -9.73 -8.28
C ASP A 60 -13.29 -9.69 -7.07
N PHE A 61 -13.17 -8.54 -6.40
CA PHE A 61 -12.37 -8.39 -5.19
C PHE A 61 -12.88 -9.28 -4.05
N ILE A 62 -14.20 -9.31 -3.78
CA ILE A 62 -14.79 -10.12 -2.70
C ILE A 62 -14.51 -11.61 -2.90
N ASN A 63 -14.48 -12.08 -4.13
CA ASN A 63 -14.17 -13.48 -4.44
C ASN A 63 -12.69 -13.85 -4.19
N LEU A 64 -11.81 -12.87 -4.06
CA LEU A 64 -10.37 -13.06 -3.85
C LEU A 64 -9.94 -12.88 -2.39
N ALA A 65 -10.82 -12.33 -1.53
CA ALA A 65 -10.47 -11.84 -0.20
C ALA A 65 -11.24 -12.57 0.91
N GLU A 66 -10.60 -12.73 2.05
CA GLU A 66 -11.23 -13.22 3.29
C GLU A 66 -11.88 -12.04 4.04
N GLN A 67 -13.16 -12.16 4.34
CA GLN A 67 -13.87 -11.15 5.13
C GLN A 67 -13.69 -11.40 6.61
N SER A 68 -13.39 -10.35 7.37
CA SER A 68 -13.36 -10.41 8.81
C SER A 68 -14.59 -9.79 9.44
N THR A 69 -15.12 -10.47 10.45
CA THR A 69 -16.24 -9.99 11.29
C THR A 69 -15.79 -9.43 12.63
N SER A 70 -14.56 -9.73 13.05
CA SER A 70 -14.00 -9.32 14.34
C SER A 70 -12.48 -9.17 14.30
N LEU A 71 -11.94 -8.40 15.24
CA LEU A 71 -10.52 -8.33 15.58
C LEU A 71 -10.34 -8.69 17.05
N SER A 72 -9.50 -9.67 17.35
CA SER A 72 -9.14 -10.04 18.71
C SER A 72 -7.88 -9.32 19.16
N ILE A 73 -7.95 -8.56 20.23
CA ILE A 73 -6.79 -7.91 20.88
C ILE A 73 -6.35 -8.83 22.01
N ARG A 74 -5.08 -9.22 22.01
CA ARG A 74 -4.51 -10.21 22.92
C ARG A 74 -3.23 -9.73 23.56
N ARG A 75 -2.90 -10.30 24.69
CA ARG A 75 -1.59 -10.14 25.32
C ARG A 75 -0.58 -11.04 24.61
N ALA A 76 0.58 -10.50 24.24
CA ALA A 76 1.56 -11.27 23.46
C ALA A 76 2.24 -12.38 24.25
N GLU A 77 2.42 -12.22 25.58
CA GLU A 77 3.16 -13.15 26.44
C GLU A 77 2.47 -14.51 26.64
N ASN A 78 1.15 -14.55 26.54
CA ASN A 78 0.39 -15.78 26.82
C ASN A 78 -0.85 -15.94 25.93
N SER A 79 -1.00 -15.12 24.92
CA SER A 79 -2.13 -15.09 23.98
C SER A 79 -3.51 -14.87 24.62
N ALA A 80 -3.56 -14.43 25.90
CA ALA A 80 -4.82 -14.18 26.59
C ALA A 80 -5.61 -13.07 25.87
N LEU A 81 -6.90 -13.32 25.68
CA LEU A 81 -7.81 -12.37 25.06
C LEU A 81 -8.05 -11.19 26.01
N LEU A 82 -7.72 -9.98 25.55
CA LEU A 82 -8.01 -8.73 26.25
C LEU A 82 -9.35 -8.14 25.82
N GLN A 83 -9.61 -8.14 24.49
CA GLN A 83 -10.83 -7.59 23.92
C GLN A 83 -11.12 -8.23 22.56
N LYS A 84 -12.40 -8.42 22.25
CA LYS A 84 -12.85 -8.75 20.89
C LYS A 84 -13.69 -7.60 20.33
N VAL A 85 -13.23 -7.00 19.24
CA VAL A 85 -13.88 -5.87 18.58
C VAL A 85 -14.73 -6.42 17.44
N SER A 86 -16.03 -6.17 17.46
CA SER A 86 -16.92 -6.52 16.34
C SER A 86 -16.76 -5.50 15.22
N MET A 87 -16.32 -5.95 14.06
CA MET A 87 -16.15 -5.11 12.86
C MET A 87 -17.49 -4.64 12.30
N HIS A 88 -18.58 -5.43 12.47
CA HIS A 88 -19.93 -5.02 12.07
C HIS A 88 -20.43 -3.80 12.81
N ARG A 89 -20.02 -3.60 14.08
CA ARG A 89 -20.42 -2.42 14.87
C ARG A 89 -19.72 -1.14 14.41
N LEU A 90 -18.60 -1.25 13.73
CA LEU A 90 -17.82 -0.11 13.22
C LEU A 90 -18.35 0.40 11.88
N VAL A 91 -19.19 -0.38 11.21
CA VAL A 91 -19.66 -0.07 9.86
C VAL A 91 -21.18 -0.12 9.85
N LYS A 92 -21.82 1.04 9.67
CA LYS A 92 -23.29 1.12 9.55
C LYS A 92 -23.82 0.53 8.25
N ASP A 93 -23.01 0.58 7.19
CA ASP A 93 -23.35 0.05 5.89
C ASP A 93 -22.89 -1.41 5.78
N THR A 94 -23.84 -2.34 5.79
CA THR A 94 -23.59 -3.79 5.69
C THR A 94 -23.00 -4.24 4.34
N LYS A 95 -23.02 -3.37 3.32
CA LYS A 95 -22.46 -3.66 2.00
C LYS A 95 -20.94 -3.52 1.95
N VAL A 96 -20.32 -2.95 2.98
CA VAL A 96 -18.87 -2.80 3.09
C VAL A 96 -18.37 -3.56 4.31
N GLY A 97 -17.10 -3.98 4.30
CA GLY A 97 -16.50 -4.78 5.37
C GLY A 97 -14.99 -4.58 5.46
N PHE A 98 -14.39 -5.36 6.33
CA PHE A 98 -12.94 -5.47 6.46
C PHE A 98 -12.50 -6.76 5.79
N TYR A 99 -11.53 -6.68 4.88
CA TYR A 99 -11.06 -7.81 4.08
C TYR A 99 -9.55 -7.95 4.15
N TYR A 100 -9.08 -9.18 4.00
CA TYR A 100 -7.68 -9.54 3.94
C TYR A 100 -7.41 -10.39 2.70
N LEU A 101 -6.29 -10.15 2.03
CA LEU A 101 -5.89 -10.94 0.87
C LEU A 101 -4.39 -10.78 0.62
N HIS A 102 -3.86 -11.59 -0.28
CA HIS A 102 -2.52 -11.35 -0.83
C HIS A 102 -2.50 -10.05 -1.64
N ARG A 103 -1.49 -9.22 -1.43
CA ARG A 103 -1.32 -7.94 -2.12
C ARG A 103 -1.26 -8.11 -3.65
N HIS A 104 -0.56 -9.15 -4.13
CA HIS A 104 -0.47 -9.44 -5.55
C HIS A 104 -1.84 -9.73 -6.21
N LYS A 105 -2.80 -10.35 -5.50
CA LYS A 105 -4.15 -10.59 -6.01
C LYS A 105 -4.89 -9.28 -6.28
N LEU A 106 -4.76 -8.31 -5.36
CA LEU A 106 -5.34 -6.97 -5.57
C LEU A 106 -4.68 -6.25 -6.74
N LEU A 107 -3.36 -6.32 -6.86
CA LEU A 107 -2.63 -5.70 -7.97
C LEU A 107 -3.00 -6.31 -9.31
N ASN A 108 -3.09 -7.63 -9.41
CA ASN A 108 -3.52 -8.31 -10.62
C ASN A 108 -4.95 -7.93 -11.01
N LEU A 109 -5.87 -7.88 -10.04
CA LEU A 109 -7.24 -7.42 -10.28
C LEU A 109 -7.27 -6.00 -10.86
N LEU A 110 -6.52 -5.07 -10.28
CA LEU A 110 -6.43 -3.70 -10.77
C LEU A 110 -5.74 -3.61 -12.14
N LYS A 111 -4.65 -4.35 -12.35
CA LYS A 111 -3.94 -4.43 -13.63
C LYS A 111 -4.85 -4.92 -14.76
N ASP A 112 -5.57 -6.03 -14.53
CA ASP A 112 -6.47 -6.59 -15.54
C ASP A 112 -7.59 -5.59 -15.88
N ASN A 113 -8.10 -4.87 -14.87
CA ASN A 113 -9.07 -3.81 -15.10
C ASN A 113 -8.48 -2.59 -15.82
N ALA A 114 -7.25 -2.21 -15.56
CA ALA A 114 -6.56 -1.15 -16.29
C ALA A 114 -6.42 -1.51 -17.79
N ILE A 115 -6.01 -2.75 -18.09
CA ILE A 115 -5.90 -3.26 -19.47
C ILE A 115 -7.26 -3.27 -20.16
N LYS A 116 -8.33 -3.75 -19.48
CA LYS A 116 -9.72 -3.73 -20.00
C LYS A 116 -10.19 -2.31 -20.34
N ASN A 117 -9.73 -1.31 -19.60
CA ASN A 117 -10.01 0.11 -19.84
C ASN A 117 -8.99 0.79 -20.78
N LYS A 118 -8.22 0.01 -21.57
CA LYS A 118 -7.28 0.49 -22.58
C LYS A 118 -6.10 1.31 -22.05
N VAL A 119 -5.75 1.15 -20.77
CA VAL A 119 -4.54 1.75 -20.20
C VAL A 119 -3.32 1.05 -20.79
N LYS A 120 -2.38 1.82 -21.32
CA LYS A 120 -1.08 1.30 -21.77
C LYS A 120 -0.18 1.08 -20.54
N ILE A 121 0.38 -0.13 -20.39
CA ILE A 121 1.31 -0.44 -19.30
C ILE A 121 2.66 -0.81 -19.91
N ILE A 122 3.71 -0.12 -19.49
CA ILE A 122 5.09 -0.34 -19.89
C ILE A 122 5.88 -0.76 -18.66
N SER A 123 6.24 -2.04 -18.59
CA SER A 123 6.99 -2.63 -17.47
C SER A 123 8.50 -2.62 -17.74
N ASN A 124 9.30 -2.90 -16.72
CA ASN A 124 10.76 -2.97 -16.78
C ASN A 124 11.40 -1.65 -17.26
N GLN A 125 10.81 -0.51 -16.89
CA GLN A 125 11.33 0.82 -17.27
C GLN A 125 11.70 1.62 -16.03
N TYR A 126 12.98 1.69 -15.74
CA TYR A 126 13.52 2.49 -14.66
C TYR A 126 13.67 3.95 -15.09
N ILE A 127 12.79 4.83 -14.61
CA ILE A 127 12.87 6.26 -14.88
C ILE A 127 13.92 6.88 -13.96
N ASN A 128 14.89 7.57 -14.55
CA ASN A 128 15.99 8.23 -13.83
C ASN A 128 15.94 9.77 -13.93
N LYS A 129 15.08 10.32 -14.80
CA LYS A 129 14.98 11.77 -14.98
C LYS A 129 13.55 12.22 -15.29
N ILE A 130 13.16 13.36 -14.70
CA ILE A 130 11.88 14.03 -14.97
C ILE A 130 12.21 15.47 -15.41
N ILE A 131 11.73 15.84 -16.60
CA ILE A 131 11.90 17.17 -17.18
C ILE A 131 10.52 17.80 -17.33
N ILE A 132 10.28 18.91 -16.67
CA ILE A 132 9.04 19.68 -16.76
C ILE A 132 9.32 20.90 -17.61
N THR A 133 8.54 21.11 -18.67
CA THR A 133 8.59 22.27 -19.53
C THR A 133 7.28 23.07 -19.41
N LYS A 134 7.21 24.19 -20.10
CA LYS A 134 5.96 24.97 -20.18
C LYS A 134 4.83 24.19 -20.86
N ASP A 135 5.15 23.36 -21.84
CA ASP A 135 4.16 22.72 -22.72
C ASP A 135 3.90 21.24 -22.38
N ASN A 136 4.88 20.54 -21.83
CA ASN A 136 4.77 19.11 -21.51
C ASN A 136 5.60 18.71 -20.28
N VAL A 137 5.44 17.46 -19.87
CA VAL A 137 6.36 16.76 -18.97
C VAL A 137 6.92 15.54 -19.66
N ARG A 138 8.21 15.32 -19.52
CA ARG A 138 8.97 14.20 -20.07
C ARG A 138 9.60 13.38 -18.97
N ILE A 139 9.43 12.06 -19.04
CA ILE A 139 10.15 11.11 -18.20
C ILE A 139 11.11 10.31 -19.06
N CYS A 140 12.33 10.07 -18.56
CA CYS A 140 13.40 9.42 -19.32
C CYS A 140 13.86 8.15 -18.59
N SER A 141 14.05 7.07 -19.39
CA SER A 141 14.66 5.81 -19.00
C SER A 141 15.82 5.53 -19.95
N ASN A 142 17.06 5.77 -19.52
CA ASN A 142 18.22 5.69 -20.38
C ASN A 142 17.98 6.43 -21.72
N ASP A 143 17.78 5.66 -22.82
CA ASP A 143 17.60 6.22 -24.17
C ASP A 143 16.13 6.36 -24.60
N ILE A 144 15.17 6.04 -23.71
CA ILE A 144 13.74 6.10 -24.03
C ILE A 144 13.10 7.27 -23.30
N GLU A 145 12.33 8.05 -24.01
CA GLU A 145 11.60 9.21 -23.50
C GLU A 145 10.09 9.03 -23.69
N TYR A 146 9.32 9.47 -22.70
CA TYR A 146 7.86 9.47 -22.73
C TYR A 146 7.33 10.84 -22.41
N ASP A 147 6.72 11.51 -23.41
CA ASP A 147 6.10 12.82 -23.27
C ASP A 147 4.62 12.69 -22.90
N SER A 148 4.13 13.62 -22.06
CA SER A 148 2.71 13.75 -21.70
C SER A 148 2.36 15.19 -21.33
N ASP A 149 1.06 15.49 -21.30
CA ASP A 149 0.57 16.81 -20.86
C ASP A 149 0.83 17.01 -19.37
N ILE A 150 0.62 15.96 -18.58
CA ILE A 150 0.87 15.92 -17.13
C ILE A 150 1.47 14.57 -16.71
N LEU A 151 2.16 14.57 -15.56
CA LEU A 151 2.70 13.40 -14.90
C LEU A 151 2.05 13.23 -13.53
N ILE A 152 1.58 12.01 -13.24
CA ILE A 152 1.17 11.59 -11.90
C ILE A 152 2.24 10.66 -11.34
N GLY A 153 2.94 11.09 -10.30
CA GLY A 153 3.93 10.30 -9.57
C GLY A 153 3.25 9.39 -8.53
N ALA A 154 3.14 8.10 -8.85
CA ALA A 154 2.65 7.02 -7.97
C ALA A 154 3.75 6.00 -7.69
N ASP A 155 5.00 6.45 -7.67
CA ASP A 155 6.25 5.69 -7.70
C ASP A 155 6.73 5.27 -6.28
N GLY A 156 5.84 5.37 -5.30
CA GLY A 156 5.97 4.73 -4.01
C GLY A 156 6.99 5.38 -3.07
N LEU A 157 7.53 4.56 -2.16
CA LEU A 157 8.36 5.03 -1.06
C LEU A 157 9.64 5.72 -1.53
N ASN A 158 10.33 5.16 -2.53
CA ASN A 158 11.56 5.70 -3.11
C ASN A 158 11.27 6.58 -4.36
N SER A 159 10.33 7.50 -4.23
CA SER A 159 9.77 8.29 -5.33
C SER A 159 10.77 9.31 -5.88
N ILE A 160 11.11 9.18 -7.16
CA ILE A 160 11.83 10.22 -7.92
C ILE A 160 10.93 11.45 -8.17
N SER A 161 9.61 11.23 -8.31
CA SER A 161 8.63 12.30 -8.46
C SER A 161 8.58 13.19 -7.22
N ARG A 162 8.62 12.59 -6.02
CA ARG A 162 8.72 13.34 -4.76
C ARG A 162 10.02 14.11 -4.65
N THR A 163 11.15 13.49 -4.97
CA THR A 163 12.46 14.13 -4.96
C THR A 163 12.49 15.33 -5.91
N LYS A 164 11.86 15.23 -7.09
CA LYS A 164 11.76 16.34 -8.04
C LYS A 164 11.01 17.54 -7.49
N LEU A 165 9.99 17.32 -6.64
CA LEU A 165 9.20 18.39 -6.02
C LEU A 165 9.80 18.91 -4.69
N ASN A 166 10.70 18.14 -4.07
CA ASN A 166 11.24 18.42 -2.74
C ASN A 166 12.72 18.00 -2.69
N GLU A 167 13.60 18.79 -3.31
CA GLU A 167 15.03 18.45 -3.53
C GLU A 167 15.79 18.14 -2.23
N ASP A 168 15.54 18.89 -1.16
CA ASP A 168 16.20 18.71 0.16
C ASP A 168 15.45 17.75 1.10
N TYR A 169 14.49 17.00 0.58
CA TYR A 169 13.65 16.15 1.41
C TYR A 169 14.34 14.87 1.84
N MET A 170 14.40 14.67 3.16
CA MET A 170 14.92 13.44 3.77
C MET A 170 13.88 12.81 4.71
N PRO A 171 13.56 11.51 4.55
CA PRO A 171 12.72 10.80 5.49
C PRO A 171 13.42 10.65 6.85
N LYS A 172 12.63 10.60 7.93
CA LYS A 172 13.14 10.41 9.29
C LYS A 172 12.85 9.00 9.77
N TYR A 173 13.88 8.27 10.18
CA TYR A 173 13.72 6.96 10.78
C TYR A 173 12.88 7.05 12.07
N SER A 174 11.88 6.16 12.21
CA SER A 174 10.97 6.17 13.35
C SER A 174 11.51 5.46 14.61
N GLY A 175 12.64 4.79 14.51
CA GLY A 175 13.13 3.88 15.57
C GLY A 175 12.41 2.53 15.59
N LEU A 176 11.63 2.22 14.55
CA LEU A 176 10.85 0.99 14.45
C LEU A 176 11.22 0.22 13.19
N CYS A 177 11.14 -1.10 13.31
CA CYS A 177 11.31 -2.02 12.20
C CYS A 177 10.11 -2.97 12.12
N ALA A 178 9.74 -3.35 10.92
CA ALA A 178 8.71 -4.36 10.70
C ALA A 178 9.33 -5.63 10.10
N PHE A 179 8.87 -6.78 10.59
CA PHE A 179 9.17 -8.12 10.07
C PHE A 179 7.89 -8.76 9.59
N ARG A 180 7.93 -9.36 8.42
CA ARG A 180 6.76 -10.02 7.83
C ARG A 180 7.11 -11.40 7.32
N THR A 181 6.20 -12.34 7.55
CA THR A 181 6.21 -13.67 6.95
C THR A 181 4.79 -14.12 6.64
N ILE A 182 4.67 -15.13 5.76
CA ILE A 182 3.43 -15.89 5.56
C ILE A 182 3.73 -17.31 6.01
N THR A 183 2.90 -17.85 6.89
CA THR A 183 3.03 -19.21 7.41
C THR A 183 1.81 -20.05 7.05
N THR A 184 1.98 -21.36 7.04
CA THR A 184 0.91 -22.32 6.73
C THR A 184 0.02 -22.54 7.95
N LEU A 185 -1.29 -22.61 7.71
CA LEU A 185 -2.31 -23.07 8.64
C LEU A 185 -2.64 -24.52 8.30
N ASP A 186 -2.03 -25.49 8.97
CA ASP A 186 -2.16 -26.92 8.66
C ASP A 186 -3.10 -27.68 9.60
N GLY A 187 -3.87 -26.98 10.41
CA GLY A 187 -4.77 -27.57 11.40
C GLY A 187 -4.11 -27.94 12.74
N SER A 188 -2.78 -27.90 12.83
CA SER A 188 -2.03 -28.08 14.08
C SER A 188 -1.95 -26.79 14.91
N VAL A 189 -2.24 -25.63 14.30
CA VAL A 189 -2.21 -24.32 14.96
C VAL A 189 -3.48 -24.06 15.74
N ASP A 190 -3.36 -23.21 16.74
CA ASP A 190 -4.48 -22.83 17.60
C ASP A 190 -5.63 -22.15 16.83
N LYS A 191 -6.86 -22.52 17.16
CA LYS A 191 -8.08 -22.01 16.50
C LYS A 191 -8.17 -20.48 16.46
N PHE A 192 -7.62 -19.76 17.44
CA PHE A 192 -7.65 -18.31 17.44
C PHE A 192 -6.82 -17.67 16.31
N LEU A 193 -5.86 -18.42 15.70
CA LEU A 193 -5.08 -17.92 14.57
C LEU A 193 -5.87 -17.91 13.24
N TYR A 194 -7.03 -18.57 13.18
CA TYR A 194 -7.92 -18.50 12.03
C TYR A 194 -8.79 -17.22 11.99
N GLU A 195 -8.58 -16.31 12.93
CA GLU A 195 -9.18 -14.96 12.93
C GLU A 195 -8.09 -13.89 13.01
N PRO A 196 -8.41 -12.64 12.66
CA PRO A 196 -7.46 -11.52 12.82
C PRO A 196 -7.17 -11.24 14.28
N ASN A 197 -5.88 -11.11 14.61
CA ASN A 197 -5.41 -10.81 15.96
C ASN A 197 -4.41 -9.65 15.96
N LEU A 198 -4.46 -8.88 17.04
CA LEU A 198 -3.43 -7.91 17.43
C LEU A 198 -2.88 -8.34 18.80
N PHE A 199 -1.64 -8.81 18.83
CA PHE A 199 -0.93 -9.18 20.05
C PHE A 199 -0.09 -8.01 20.52
N LEU A 200 -0.35 -7.55 21.74
CA LEU A 200 0.28 -6.37 22.32
C LEU A 200 1.32 -6.73 23.37
N GLN A 201 2.48 -6.08 23.29
CA GLN A 201 3.54 -6.07 24.29
C GLN A 201 4.17 -4.68 24.38
N LYS A 202 4.94 -4.42 25.44
CA LYS A 202 5.75 -3.19 25.57
C LYS A 202 6.84 -3.19 24.48
N ASN A 203 6.93 -2.17 23.66
CA ASN A 203 7.91 -1.97 22.58
C ASN A 203 7.77 -2.86 21.34
N SER A 204 6.79 -3.76 21.27
CA SER A 204 6.51 -4.56 20.09
C SER A 204 5.04 -4.97 20.03
N HIS A 205 4.57 -5.27 18.83
CA HIS A 205 3.26 -5.90 18.64
C HIS A 205 3.32 -6.81 17.43
N MET A 206 2.41 -7.77 17.37
CA MET A 206 2.24 -8.64 16.22
C MET A 206 0.81 -8.56 15.71
N VAL A 207 0.65 -8.45 14.40
CA VAL A 207 -0.65 -8.58 13.74
C VAL A 207 -0.65 -9.87 12.95
N THR A 208 -1.69 -10.69 13.12
CA THR A 208 -1.91 -11.89 12.30
C THR A 208 -3.30 -11.85 11.69
N TYR A 209 -3.43 -12.32 10.45
CA TYR A 209 -4.72 -12.51 9.80
C TYR A 209 -4.63 -13.56 8.69
N PRO A 210 -5.68 -14.39 8.51
CA PRO A 210 -5.70 -15.38 7.44
C PRO A 210 -5.80 -14.69 6.07
N LEU A 211 -5.07 -15.22 5.09
CA LEU A 211 -5.15 -14.85 3.68
C LEU A 211 -6.04 -15.79 2.88
N ASN A 212 -6.22 -16.98 3.40
CA ASN A 212 -7.10 -18.05 2.99
C ASN A 212 -7.14 -19.12 4.10
N LYS A 213 -7.78 -20.26 3.83
CA LYS A 213 -7.92 -21.36 4.81
C LYS A 213 -6.59 -21.97 5.25
N ASN A 214 -5.52 -21.81 4.46
CA ASN A 214 -4.24 -22.49 4.68
C ASN A 214 -3.07 -21.53 4.93
N GLU A 215 -3.26 -20.21 4.85
CA GLU A 215 -2.17 -19.25 4.94
C GLU A 215 -2.50 -18.12 5.91
N LEU A 216 -1.55 -17.83 6.78
CA LEU A 216 -1.58 -16.76 7.77
C LEU A 216 -0.50 -15.73 7.48
N ASN A 217 -0.88 -14.48 7.32
CA ASN A 217 0.07 -13.38 7.29
C ASN A 217 0.41 -12.96 8.72
N CYS A 218 1.71 -12.84 9.00
CA CYS A 218 2.24 -12.42 10.29
C CYS A 218 3.12 -11.18 10.10
N VAL A 219 2.86 -10.12 10.86
CA VAL A 219 3.65 -8.88 10.87
C VAL A 219 4.01 -8.53 12.29
N VAL A 220 5.30 -8.45 12.60
CA VAL A 220 5.83 -7.93 13.87
C VAL A 220 6.36 -6.53 13.63
N VAL A 221 5.95 -5.58 14.46
CA VAL A 221 6.59 -4.26 14.54
C VAL A 221 7.27 -4.15 15.89
N ALA A 222 8.54 -3.80 15.88
CA ALA A 222 9.35 -3.71 17.09
C ALA A 222 10.29 -2.52 17.06
N LYS A 223 10.65 -2.02 18.26
CA LYS A 223 11.63 -0.97 18.41
C LYS A 223 13.02 -1.50 18.04
N GLN A 224 13.75 -0.74 17.22
CA GLN A 224 15.13 -1.01 16.83
C GLN A 224 15.96 0.27 17.02
N ASN A 225 17.10 0.16 17.71
CA ASN A 225 17.94 1.31 18.01
C ASN A 225 18.89 1.67 16.85
N GLU A 226 19.20 0.70 16.01
CA GLU A 226 20.05 0.92 14.83
C GLU A 226 19.21 1.42 13.66
N GLN A 227 19.73 2.42 12.96
CA GLN A 227 19.07 2.96 11.78
C GLN A 227 19.08 1.90 10.68
N GLU A 228 17.91 1.51 10.22
CA GLU A 228 17.73 0.57 9.12
C GLU A 228 17.66 1.32 7.78
N VAL A 229 17.98 0.61 6.71
CA VAL A 229 17.81 1.15 5.35
C VAL A 229 16.33 1.13 4.97
N GLU A 230 15.88 2.18 4.31
CA GLU A 230 14.53 2.27 3.76
C GLU A 230 14.38 1.36 2.53
N SER A 231 14.02 0.12 2.72
CA SER A 231 13.78 -0.85 1.66
C SER A 231 12.73 -1.88 2.07
N TRP A 232 11.92 -2.33 1.10
CA TRP A 232 10.85 -3.32 1.31
C TRP A 232 11.35 -4.78 1.26
N ASN A 233 12.59 -5.04 0.85
CA ASN A 233 13.06 -6.36 0.43
C ASN A 233 14.41 -6.78 1.04
N PHE A 234 14.63 -6.56 2.34
CA PHE A 234 15.75 -7.24 2.99
C PHE A 234 15.28 -8.60 3.52
N SER A 235 15.94 -9.65 3.05
CA SER A 235 15.83 -10.95 3.71
C SER A 235 16.38 -10.82 5.13
N SER A 236 15.56 -11.14 6.12
CA SER A 236 15.95 -11.19 7.52
C SER A 236 16.25 -12.61 7.95
N THR A 237 17.13 -12.77 8.93
CA THR A 237 17.31 -14.05 9.58
C THR A 237 16.30 -14.22 10.72
N THR A 238 15.94 -15.46 11.00
CA THR A 238 15.07 -15.82 12.13
C THR A 238 15.59 -15.23 13.44
N LYS A 239 16.93 -15.19 13.65
CA LYS A 239 17.58 -14.63 14.83
C LYS A 239 17.27 -13.13 15.08
N GLN A 240 17.04 -12.35 14.02
CA GLN A 240 16.73 -10.92 14.18
C GLN A 240 15.31 -10.70 14.69
N VAL A 241 14.34 -11.47 14.22
CA VAL A 241 12.96 -11.37 14.70
C VAL A 241 12.83 -11.99 16.09
N GLU A 242 13.52 -13.09 16.38
CA GLU A 242 13.51 -13.76 17.68
C GLU A 242 13.83 -12.81 18.85
N LYS A 243 14.80 -11.92 18.70
CA LYS A 243 15.10 -10.89 19.70
C LYS A 243 13.89 -9.97 19.98
N SER A 244 13.09 -9.70 18.98
CA SER A 244 11.93 -8.80 19.08
C SER A 244 10.70 -9.47 19.68
N ILE A 245 10.63 -10.81 19.62
CA ILE A 245 9.48 -11.62 20.07
C ILE A 245 9.86 -12.62 21.19
N CYS A 246 11.05 -12.53 21.77
CA CYS A 246 11.54 -13.49 22.77
C CYS A 246 10.63 -13.66 24.01
N ASN A 247 9.84 -12.63 24.34
CA ASN A 247 8.87 -12.66 25.43
C ASN A 247 7.44 -12.92 24.94
N PHE A 248 7.24 -13.28 23.68
CA PHE A 248 5.93 -13.67 23.17
C PHE A 248 5.65 -15.13 23.55
N ASP A 249 4.37 -15.49 23.53
CA ASP A 249 3.92 -16.87 23.63
C ASP A 249 4.68 -17.75 22.60
N ASN A 250 5.13 -18.92 23.01
CA ASN A 250 5.90 -19.85 22.16
C ASN A 250 5.16 -20.20 20.85
N ARG A 251 3.83 -20.24 20.88
CA ARG A 251 2.99 -20.47 19.69
C ARG A 251 3.17 -19.37 18.65
N LEU A 252 3.35 -18.11 19.09
CA LEU A 252 3.59 -16.96 18.21
C LEU A 252 5.05 -16.94 17.71
N GLN A 253 6.00 -17.31 18.55
CA GLN A 253 7.40 -17.42 18.13
C GLN A 253 7.59 -18.46 17.03
N ASN A 254 6.90 -19.62 17.16
CA ASN A 254 6.95 -20.70 16.18
C ASN A 254 6.44 -20.30 14.79
N LEU A 255 5.57 -19.28 14.67
CA LEU A 255 5.11 -18.77 13.36
C LEU A 255 6.26 -18.20 12.51
N PHE A 256 7.34 -17.76 13.14
CA PHE A 256 8.53 -17.25 12.45
C PHE A 256 9.65 -18.29 12.34
N SER A 257 9.77 -19.19 13.30
CA SER A 257 10.82 -20.23 13.31
C SER A 257 10.65 -21.26 12.20
N ALA A 258 9.40 -21.56 11.83
CA ALA A 258 9.07 -22.53 10.78
C ALA A 258 9.29 -22.00 9.35
N ASN A 259 9.59 -20.69 9.20
CA ASN A 259 9.67 -20.05 7.89
C ASN A 259 11.08 -19.59 7.54
N SER A 260 11.52 -19.95 6.34
CA SER A 260 12.80 -19.52 5.76
C SER A 260 12.75 -18.10 5.13
N SER A 261 11.56 -17.56 4.87
CA SER A 261 11.40 -16.27 4.20
C SER A 261 10.77 -15.23 5.14
N ILE A 262 11.63 -14.42 5.75
CA ILE A 262 11.23 -13.28 6.57
C ILE A 262 11.73 -12.01 5.88
N ASN A 263 10.81 -11.10 5.57
CA ASN A 263 11.15 -9.79 5.05
C ASN A 263 11.22 -8.78 6.20
N LYS A 264 12.22 -7.90 6.16
CA LYS A 264 12.47 -6.85 7.16
C LYS A 264 12.56 -5.49 6.47
N TRP A 265 12.01 -4.44 7.09
CA TRP A 265 12.21 -3.06 6.65
C TRP A 265 12.12 -2.07 7.80
N GLY A 266 12.91 -1.00 7.71
CA GLY A 266 12.81 0.14 8.61
C GLY A 266 11.54 0.96 8.32
N LEU A 267 10.97 1.53 9.36
CA LEU A 267 9.80 2.39 9.25
C LEU A 267 10.22 3.86 9.34
N PHE A 268 9.78 4.69 8.37
CA PHE A 268 10.19 6.08 8.26
C PHE A 268 8.97 7.01 8.25
N PHE A 269 9.13 8.19 8.84
CA PHE A 269 8.19 9.28 8.72
C PHE A 269 8.48 10.08 7.47
N HIS A 270 7.43 10.35 6.71
CA HIS A 270 7.48 11.14 5.50
C HIS A 270 6.48 12.28 5.56
N GLN A 271 6.95 13.50 5.33
CA GLN A 271 6.11 14.70 5.30
C GLN A 271 6.61 15.64 4.21
N PRO A 272 6.46 15.30 2.92
CA PRO A 272 6.83 16.19 1.84
C PRO A 272 5.95 17.44 1.88
N LYS A 273 6.56 18.62 1.68
CA LYS A 273 5.84 19.89 1.70
C LYS A 273 5.00 20.09 0.46
N ASN A 274 5.60 19.80 -0.69
CA ASN A 274 4.99 20.01 -1.99
C ASN A 274 4.50 18.68 -2.56
N TRP A 275 3.24 18.62 -2.94
CA TRP A 275 2.64 17.46 -3.59
C TRP A 275 2.44 17.66 -5.09
N PHE A 276 2.56 18.88 -5.54
CA PHE A 276 2.52 19.22 -6.97
C PHE A 276 3.34 20.46 -7.28
N ASP A 277 3.74 20.56 -8.53
CA ASP A 277 4.27 21.75 -9.17
C ASP A 277 4.00 21.67 -10.67
N SER A 278 3.48 22.76 -11.23
CA SER A 278 3.22 22.86 -12.66
C SER A 278 2.46 21.62 -13.19
N ARG A 279 3.14 20.70 -13.88
CA ARG A 279 2.55 19.53 -14.56
C ARG A 279 2.77 18.19 -13.84
N LEU A 280 3.33 18.20 -12.64
CA LEU A 280 3.60 17.02 -11.83
C LEU A 280 2.78 17.03 -10.54
N LEU A 281 2.05 15.96 -10.29
CA LEU A 281 1.35 15.67 -9.02
C LEU A 281 1.83 14.34 -8.46
N ILE A 282 2.06 14.23 -7.15
CA ILE A 282 2.36 12.96 -6.46
C ILE A 282 1.18 12.45 -5.65
N ILE A 283 1.01 11.11 -5.61
CA ILE A 283 -0.08 10.41 -4.94
C ILE A 283 0.41 9.14 -4.22
N GLY A 284 -0.40 8.56 -3.36
CA GLY A 284 -0.07 7.35 -2.62
C GLY A 284 1.19 7.50 -1.78
N ASP A 285 2.01 6.45 -1.69
CA ASP A 285 3.25 6.47 -0.89
C ASP A 285 4.31 7.47 -1.41
N ALA A 286 4.18 7.98 -2.63
CA ALA A 286 5.00 9.10 -3.09
C ALA A 286 4.67 10.40 -2.34
N ALA A 287 3.40 10.62 -2.01
CA ALA A 287 2.92 11.80 -1.32
C ALA A 287 2.82 11.63 0.20
N HIS A 288 2.30 10.50 0.67
CA HIS A 288 1.96 10.28 2.08
C HIS A 288 2.23 8.84 2.57
N PRO A 289 3.48 8.37 2.54
CA PRO A 289 3.80 7.06 3.12
C PRO A 289 3.39 7.02 4.59
N MET A 290 2.70 5.96 4.98
CA MET A 290 2.15 5.80 6.32
C MET A 290 2.83 4.68 7.08
N LEU A 291 3.01 4.86 8.39
CA LEU A 291 3.36 3.76 9.28
C LEU A 291 2.21 2.73 9.31
N PRO A 292 2.51 1.41 9.42
CA PRO A 292 1.52 0.35 9.18
C PRO A 292 0.48 0.15 10.29
N PHE A 293 0.45 1.01 11.32
CA PHE A 293 -0.37 0.81 12.52
C PHE A 293 -1.88 0.72 12.29
N MET A 294 -2.39 1.47 11.32
CA MET A 294 -3.82 1.50 11.00
C MET A 294 -4.15 0.77 9.69
N ALA A 295 -3.17 0.15 9.05
CA ALA A 295 -3.31 -0.52 7.75
C ALA A 295 -3.99 0.35 6.66
N GLN A 296 -3.76 1.68 6.69
CA GLN A 296 -4.44 2.64 5.81
C GLN A 296 -3.66 3.00 4.55
N GLY A 297 -2.38 2.65 4.40
CA GLY A 297 -1.57 3.08 3.24
C GLY A 297 -2.21 2.75 1.90
N ALA A 298 -2.56 1.48 1.67
CA ALA A 298 -3.23 1.06 0.45
C ALA A 298 -4.65 1.63 0.31
N CYS A 299 -5.37 1.75 1.43
CA CYS A 299 -6.71 2.33 1.44
C CYS A 299 -6.69 3.82 1.08
N ALA A 300 -5.73 4.57 1.63
CA ALA A 300 -5.52 5.98 1.28
C ALA A 300 -5.09 6.16 -0.18
N ALA A 301 -4.27 5.25 -0.71
CA ALA A 301 -3.88 5.24 -2.13
C ALA A 301 -5.10 5.00 -3.05
N LEU A 302 -6.03 4.13 -2.67
CA LEU A 302 -7.31 3.96 -3.38
C LEU A 302 -8.19 5.22 -3.24
N GLU A 303 -8.28 5.84 -2.06
CA GLU A 303 -8.99 7.11 -1.89
C GLU A 303 -8.42 8.21 -2.79
N ASP A 304 -7.09 8.29 -2.96
CA ASP A 304 -6.46 9.24 -3.87
C ASP A 304 -7.01 9.11 -5.28
N SER A 305 -7.13 7.87 -5.79
CA SER A 305 -7.64 7.62 -7.13
C SER A 305 -9.09 8.09 -7.32
N LEU A 306 -9.93 7.92 -6.30
CA LEU A 306 -11.32 8.39 -6.32
C LEU A 306 -11.40 9.94 -6.28
N ILE A 307 -10.54 10.57 -5.50
CA ILE A 307 -10.50 12.05 -5.46
C ILE A 307 -9.94 12.61 -6.77
N LEU A 308 -8.96 11.93 -7.39
CA LEU A 308 -8.52 12.29 -8.75
C LEU A 308 -9.69 12.22 -9.74
N ASP A 309 -10.44 11.11 -9.74
CA ASP A 309 -11.64 10.99 -10.59
C ASP A 309 -12.61 12.16 -10.39
N TYR A 310 -12.86 12.55 -9.14
CA TYR A 310 -13.75 13.64 -8.81
C TYR A 310 -13.25 14.99 -9.33
N VAL A 311 -11.99 15.34 -9.08
CA VAL A 311 -11.45 16.65 -9.47
C VAL A 311 -11.26 16.78 -10.98
N PHE A 312 -10.90 15.68 -11.67
CA PHE A 312 -10.81 15.67 -13.15
C PHE A 312 -12.19 15.81 -13.83
N LYS A 313 -13.26 15.35 -13.21
CA LYS A 313 -14.65 15.58 -13.69
C LYS A 313 -15.12 17.01 -13.47
N LYS A 314 -14.60 17.68 -12.44
CA LYS A 314 -15.10 18.97 -12.01
C LYS A 314 -14.35 20.15 -12.61
N TYR A 315 -13.06 20.00 -12.88
CA TYR A 315 -12.17 21.06 -13.36
C TYR A 315 -11.52 20.65 -14.67
N ASN A 316 -11.26 21.66 -15.55
CA ASN A 316 -10.62 21.43 -16.84
C ASN A 316 -9.13 21.84 -16.85
N ASP A 317 -8.74 22.75 -15.98
CA ASP A 317 -7.36 23.20 -15.83
C ASP A 317 -6.62 22.33 -14.82
N TYR A 318 -5.44 21.82 -15.19
CA TYR A 318 -4.67 20.92 -14.33
C TYR A 318 -4.13 21.60 -13.05
N SER A 319 -3.92 22.93 -13.05
CA SER A 319 -3.52 23.65 -11.84
C SER A 319 -4.66 23.68 -10.82
N GLU A 320 -5.91 23.90 -11.29
CA GLU A 320 -7.10 23.79 -10.43
C GLU A 320 -7.31 22.35 -9.93
N ILE A 321 -7.14 21.36 -10.82
CA ILE A 321 -7.22 19.93 -10.48
C ILE A 321 -6.26 19.60 -9.35
N PHE A 322 -4.97 19.95 -9.49
CA PHE A 322 -3.94 19.62 -8.51
C PHE A 322 -4.12 20.36 -7.19
N THR A 323 -4.45 21.65 -7.25
CA THR A 323 -4.74 22.47 -6.05
C THR A 323 -5.89 21.88 -5.25
N ASN A 324 -6.99 21.52 -5.89
CA ASN A 324 -8.17 20.97 -5.22
C ASN A 324 -7.91 19.54 -4.72
N PHE A 325 -7.21 18.72 -5.49
CA PHE A 325 -6.79 17.39 -5.04
C PHE A 325 -6.00 17.49 -3.74
N VAL A 326 -4.95 18.30 -3.71
CA VAL A 326 -4.07 18.44 -2.54
C VAL A 326 -4.82 19.01 -1.34
N SER A 327 -5.68 20.01 -1.53
CA SER A 327 -6.52 20.58 -0.48
C SER A 327 -7.40 19.52 0.20
N ILE A 328 -8.02 18.63 -0.57
CA ILE A 328 -8.88 17.54 -0.06
C ILE A 328 -8.03 16.47 0.64
N ARG A 329 -6.92 16.05 0.01
CA ARG A 329 -6.17 14.88 0.47
C ARG A 329 -5.24 15.16 1.64
N GLN A 330 -4.55 16.30 1.67
CA GLN A 330 -3.63 16.61 2.79
C GLN A 330 -4.34 16.64 4.15
N SER A 331 -5.55 17.16 4.22
CA SER A 331 -6.33 17.19 5.48
C SER A 331 -6.75 15.79 5.94
N ARG A 332 -6.90 14.84 5.01
CA ARG A 332 -7.36 13.47 5.30
C ARG A 332 -6.24 12.53 5.75
N VAL A 333 -4.99 12.78 5.30
CA VAL A 333 -3.86 11.87 5.55
C VAL A 333 -2.87 12.39 6.61
N LYS A 334 -3.05 13.62 7.09
CA LYS A 334 -2.37 14.18 8.28
C LYS A 334 -3.04 13.69 9.56
#